data_34a19277bb7af93f4119f01775cadec3
#
_entry.id   34a19277bb7af93f4119f01775cadec3
#
_cell.length_a   1.000
_cell.length_b   1.000
_cell.length_c   1.000
_cell.angle_alpha   90.00
_cell.angle_beta   90.00
_cell.angle_gamma   90.00
#
_symmetry.space_group_name_H-M   'P 1'
#
loop_
_entity.id
_entity.type
_entity.pdbx_description
1 polymer ?
#
loop_
_entity_poly.entity_id
_entity_poly.type
_entity_poly.pdbx_seq_one_letter_code
_entity_poly.pdbx_strand_id
1 'polypeptide(L)'
;MTPDHVITTIHTFQGSDGRLPNGLVQGPNGNLYGTTQLGGTAGNGVVFEISTDGSLFTVLHNFGDGTITHDGKNPVGSLLVGPDNFPYGTTNEGGIGGLGTVFKTSP
;
A
#
# COMPACT_ATOMS: atom_id res chain seq x y z
N MET A 1 10.81 -1.70 -32.30
CA MET A 1 10.03 -2.10 -31.54
C MET A 1 10.56 -3.01 -30.70
N THR A 2 10.27 -3.03 -29.70
CA THR A 2 10.76 -3.79 -28.93
C THR A 2 10.15 -4.88 -28.78
N PRO A 3 10.61 -5.69 -28.51
CA PRO A 3 10.07 -6.70 -28.42
C PRO A 3 9.50 -7.08 -27.39
N ASP A 4 9.30 -6.50 -26.86
CA ASP A 4 9.25 -7.15 -26.34
C ASP A 4 8.70 -7.33 -25.18
N HIS A 5 8.15 -7.87 -24.64
CA HIS A 5 7.41 -8.40 -23.58
C HIS A 5 8.38 -8.88 -22.54
N VAL A 6 9.23 -8.01 -22.11
CA VAL A 6 10.16 -8.33 -21.03
C VAL A 6 9.51 -7.93 -19.72
N ILE A 7 9.41 -8.89 -18.79
CA ILE A 7 8.92 -8.61 -17.45
C ILE A 7 10.11 -8.41 -16.53
N THR A 8 10.11 -7.31 -15.79
CA THR A 8 11.17 -7.01 -14.83
C THR A 8 10.52 -6.89 -13.45
N THR A 9 11.01 -7.66 -12.49
CA THR A 9 10.56 -7.54 -11.11
C THR A 9 11.29 -6.39 -10.46
N ILE A 10 10.56 -5.38 -9.97
CA ILE A 10 11.17 -4.21 -9.37
C ILE A 10 11.18 -4.27 -7.84
N HIS A 11 10.44 -5.19 -7.23
CA HIS A 11 10.47 -5.38 -5.78
C HIS A 11 9.92 -6.76 -5.44
N THR A 12 10.56 -7.44 -4.52
CA THR A 12 10.10 -8.71 -3.99
C THR A 12 9.75 -8.53 -2.51
N PHE A 13 8.51 -8.78 -2.14
CA PHE A 13 8.09 -8.66 -0.75
C PHE A 13 8.64 -9.84 0.06
N GLN A 14 9.06 -9.56 1.29
CA GLN A 14 9.68 -10.56 2.15
C GLN A 14 8.90 -10.84 3.42
N GLY A 15 7.69 -10.33 3.53
CA GLY A 15 6.86 -10.53 4.71
C GLY A 15 6.94 -9.37 5.68
N SER A 16 8.14 -8.97 6.09
CA SER A 16 8.28 -7.85 7.02
C SER A 16 7.90 -6.52 6.39
N ASP A 17 7.99 -6.40 5.08
CA ASP A 17 7.61 -5.20 4.33
C ASP A 17 6.27 -5.39 3.61
N GLY A 18 5.57 -6.47 3.88
CA GLY A 18 4.27 -6.77 3.28
C GLY A 18 4.25 -8.11 2.57
N ARG A 19 3.06 -8.62 2.33
CA ARG A 19 2.84 -9.78 1.46
C ARG A 19 1.42 -9.73 0.92
N LEU A 20 1.19 -10.42 -0.17
CA LEU A 20 -0.09 -10.40 -0.88
C LEU A 20 -0.43 -8.98 -1.34
N PRO A 21 0.37 -8.40 -2.25
CA PRO A 21 0.10 -7.04 -2.69
C PRO A 21 -1.21 -6.92 -3.45
N ASN A 22 -1.87 -5.81 -3.26
CA ASN A 22 -3.03 -5.40 -4.03
C ASN A 22 -2.56 -4.60 -5.25
N GLY A 23 -3.42 -3.86 -5.88
CA GLY A 23 -3.05 -3.09 -7.07
C GLY A 23 -2.20 -1.88 -6.77
N LEU A 24 -1.81 -1.18 -7.83
CA LEU A 24 -0.98 0.02 -7.74
C LEU A 24 -1.71 1.19 -8.35
N VAL A 25 -1.35 2.39 -7.89
CA VAL A 25 -1.81 3.64 -8.49
C VAL A 25 -0.61 4.58 -8.56
N GLN A 26 -0.55 5.40 -9.61
CA GLN A 26 0.52 6.39 -9.74
C GLN A 26 0.11 7.67 -9.03
N GLY A 27 0.96 8.17 -8.15
CA GLY A 27 0.73 9.42 -7.47
C GLY A 27 1.22 10.61 -8.25
N PRO A 28 0.93 11.83 -7.76
CA PRO A 28 1.32 13.04 -8.48
C PRO A 28 2.82 13.27 -8.56
N ASN A 29 3.59 12.61 -7.71
CA ASN A 29 5.04 12.70 -7.76
C ASN A 29 5.68 11.70 -8.72
N GLY A 30 4.86 10.93 -9.45
CA GLY A 30 5.35 9.96 -10.40
C GLY A 30 5.64 8.58 -9.81
N ASN A 31 5.73 8.46 -8.49
CA ASN A 31 5.94 7.17 -7.87
C ASN A 31 4.62 6.39 -7.78
N LEU A 32 4.73 5.11 -7.54
CA LEU A 32 3.58 4.23 -7.44
C LEU A 32 3.27 3.98 -5.96
N TYR A 33 2.00 3.85 -5.65
CA TYR A 33 1.54 3.59 -4.30
C TYR A 33 0.68 2.35 -4.31
N GLY A 34 0.79 1.54 -3.30
CA GLY A 34 -0.02 0.33 -3.20
C GLY A 34 -0.17 -0.11 -1.77
N THR A 35 -0.89 -1.20 -1.59
CA THR A 35 -1.07 -1.82 -0.28
C THR A 35 -0.80 -3.30 -0.38
N THR A 36 -0.52 -3.91 0.76
CA THR A 36 -0.50 -5.36 0.87
C THR A 36 -1.58 -5.78 1.85
N GLN A 37 -2.18 -6.93 1.60
CA GLN A 37 -3.26 -7.41 2.45
C GLN A 37 -2.74 -7.85 3.82
N LEU A 38 -1.57 -8.45 3.86
CA LEU A 38 -0.97 -9.01 5.06
C LEU A 38 0.50 -8.60 5.13
N GLY A 39 1.16 -9.03 6.17
CA GLY A 39 2.57 -8.73 6.36
C GLY A 39 2.77 -7.37 6.99
N GLY A 40 4.01 -6.90 6.96
CA GLY A 40 4.41 -5.71 7.70
C GLY A 40 4.73 -6.06 9.15
N THR A 41 5.02 -5.07 9.98
CA THR A 41 5.49 -5.31 11.34
C THR A 41 4.42 -5.92 12.23
N ALA A 42 3.15 -5.65 11.96
CA ALA A 42 2.05 -6.21 12.77
C ALA A 42 1.30 -7.33 12.05
N GLY A 43 1.68 -7.66 10.81
CA GLY A 43 1.02 -8.73 10.08
C GLY A 43 -0.30 -8.36 9.44
N ASN A 44 -0.73 -7.11 9.53
CA ASN A 44 -2.05 -6.66 9.10
C ASN A 44 -2.04 -5.88 7.80
N GLY A 45 -0.92 -5.89 7.10
CA GLY A 45 -0.77 -5.19 5.82
C GLY A 45 -0.08 -3.85 5.95
N VAL A 46 0.32 -3.30 4.82
CA VAL A 46 1.05 -2.04 4.74
C VAL A 46 0.52 -1.18 3.61
N VAL A 47 0.82 0.12 3.69
CA VAL A 47 0.76 1.03 2.53
C VAL A 47 2.21 1.32 2.16
N PHE A 48 2.54 1.25 0.88
CA PHE A 48 3.92 1.47 0.43
C PHE A 48 3.97 2.40 -0.77
N GLU A 49 5.14 2.98 -0.96
CA GLU A 49 5.48 3.79 -2.12
C GLU A 49 6.70 3.17 -2.79
N ILE A 50 6.72 3.11 -4.11
CA ILE A 50 7.84 2.57 -4.85
C ILE A 50 8.06 3.40 -6.10
N SER A 51 9.32 3.67 -6.43
CA SER A 51 9.64 4.35 -7.68
C SER A 51 9.48 3.38 -8.84
N THR A 52 9.29 3.91 -10.04
CA THR A 52 9.00 3.07 -11.21
C THR A 52 10.14 2.14 -11.58
N ASP A 53 11.36 2.43 -11.15
CA ASP A 53 12.50 1.55 -11.39
C ASP A 53 12.82 0.66 -10.19
N GLY A 54 12.05 0.77 -9.10
CA GLY A 54 12.25 -0.05 -7.92
C GLY A 54 13.37 0.41 -7.01
N SER A 55 14.09 1.48 -7.34
CA SER A 55 15.24 1.90 -6.54
C SER A 55 14.85 2.49 -5.20
N LEU A 56 13.63 3.02 -5.08
CA LEU A 56 13.11 3.54 -3.83
C LEU A 56 11.89 2.74 -3.43
N PHE A 57 11.91 2.15 -2.27
CA PHE A 57 10.76 1.45 -1.70
C PHE A 57 10.62 1.90 -0.25
N THR A 58 9.45 2.39 0.12
CA THR A 58 9.20 2.91 1.46
C THR A 58 7.87 2.37 1.96
N VAL A 59 7.85 1.81 3.15
CA VAL A 59 6.60 1.47 3.82
C VAL A 59 6.12 2.75 4.50
N LEU A 60 4.97 3.25 4.06
CA LEU A 60 4.42 4.50 4.59
C LEU A 60 3.67 4.25 5.89
N HIS A 61 3.05 3.09 6.03
CA HIS A 61 2.29 2.76 7.24
C HIS A 61 2.18 1.25 7.38
N ASN A 62 2.39 0.76 8.59
CA ASN A 62 2.12 -0.62 8.96
C ASN A 62 0.83 -0.64 9.74
N PHE A 63 -0.23 -1.23 9.18
CA PHE A 63 -1.52 -1.25 9.85
C PHE A 63 -1.43 -2.06 11.15
N GLY A 64 -1.97 -1.50 12.21
CA GLY A 64 -2.01 -2.18 13.51
C GLY A 64 -0.72 -2.12 14.30
N ASP A 65 0.22 -1.25 13.94
CA ASP A 65 1.51 -1.16 14.64
C ASP A 65 1.45 -0.32 15.93
N GLY A 66 0.27 0.16 16.29
CA GLY A 66 0.09 0.91 17.53
C GLY A 66 0.22 2.43 17.37
N THR A 67 0.57 2.92 16.19
CA THR A 67 0.78 4.36 15.99
C THR A 67 -0.54 5.10 15.79
N ILE A 68 -1.60 4.41 15.37
CA ILE A 68 -2.90 5.01 15.13
C ILE A 68 -3.95 4.29 15.95
N THR A 69 -4.74 5.05 16.71
CA THR A 69 -5.85 4.50 17.48
C THR A 69 -6.97 4.08 16.52
N HIS A 70 -7.52 2.90 16.73
CA HIS A 70 -8.59 2.35 15.88
C HIS A 70 -8.17 2.23 14.42
N ASP A 71 -6.91 1.80 14.22
CA ASP A 71 -6.37 1.61 12.88
C ASP A 71 -7.15 0.54 12.12
N GLY A 72 -7.13 0.64 10.81
CA GLY A 72 -7.64 -0.44 9.96
C GLY A 72 -6.68 -1.62 9.91
N LYS A 73 -7.11 -2.68 9.27
CA LYS A 73 -6.21 -3.80 8.95
C LYS A 73 -6.73 -4.53 7.74
N ASN A 74 -5.82 -5.22 7.09
CA ASN A 74 -6.12 -6.01 5.90
C ASN A 74 -6.67 -5.12 4.78
N PRO A 75 -5.84 -4.23 4.20
CA PRO A 75 -6.30 -3.41 3.08
C PRO A 75 -6.69 -4.28 1.89
N VAL A 76 -7.66 -3.82 1.13
CA VAL A 76 -8.15 -4.54 -0.04
C VAL A 76 -8.28 -3.56 -1.20
N GLY A 77 -8.14 -4.09 -2.41
CA GLY A 77 -8.33 -3.31 -3.62
C GLY A 77 -7.21 -2.30 -3.86
N SER A 78 -7.34 -1.57 -4.94
CA SER A 78 -6.35 -0.56 -5.31
C SER A 78 -6.63 0.75 -4.59
N LEU A 79 -5.58 1.54 -4.40
CA LEU A 79 -5.74 2.91 -3.92
C LEU A 79 -6.31 3.79 -5.03
N LEU A 80 -6.81 4.95 -4.66
CA LEU A 80 -7.29 5.95 -5.57
C LEU A 80 -6.68 7.30 -5.18
N VAL A 81 -6.09 8.01 -6.13
CA VAL A 81 -5.58 9.35 -5.84
C VAL A 81 -6.76 10.30 -5.88
N GLY A 82 -7.03 10.95 -4.76
CA GLY A 82 -8.17 11.86 -4.63
C GLY A 82 -7.87 13.24 -5.19
N PRO A 83 -8.87 14.13 -5.14
CA PRO A 83 -8.71 15.48 -5.69
C PRO A 83 -7.70 16.32 -4.91
N ASP A 84 -7.35 15.91 -3.69
CA ASP A 84 -6.32 16.57 -2.90
C ASP A 84 -4.93 15.99 -3.18
N ASN A 85 -4.82 15.09 -4.16
CA ASN A 85 -3.58 14.42 -4.55
C ASN A 85 -3.05 13.45 -3.50
N PHE A 86 -3.86 13.05 -2.55
CA PHE A 86 -3.48 12.01 -1.60
C PHE A 86 -4.07 10.67 -2.02
N PRO A 87 -3.34 9.56 -1.81
CA PRO A 87 -3.91 8.24 -2.06
C PRO A 87 -4.93 7.88 -0.97
N TYR A 88 -6.06 7.34 -1.38
CA TYR A 88 -7.12 6.86 -0.50
C TYR A 88 -7.30 5.36 -0.70
N GLY A 89 -7.66 4.67 0.35
CA GLY A 89 -7.93 3.25 0.27
C GLY A 89 -8.90 2.78 1.32
N THR A 90 -9.14 1.48 1.32
CA THR A 90 -10.03 0.87 2.29
C THR A 90 -9.37 -0.33 2.94
N THR A 91 -9.78 -0.63 4.17
CA THR A 91 -9.39 -1.86 4.84
C THR A 91 -10.63 -2.69 5.10
N ASN A 92 -10.45 -4.02 5.08
CA ASN A 92 -11.55 -4.95 5.27
C ASN A 92 -11.97 -5.07 6.72
N GLU A 93 -11.06 -4.81 7.65
CA GLU A 93 -11.30 -4.96 9.07
C GLU A 93 -10.66 -3.82 9.83
N GLY A 94 -10.85 -3.79 11.13
CA GLY A 94 -10.30 -2.75 11.98
C GLY A 94 -11.23 -1.55 12.07
N GLY A 95 -10.72 -0.47 12.62
CA GLY A 95 -11.51 0.70 12.91
C GLY A 95 -12.27 0.54 14.23
N ILE A 96 -13.04 1.53 14.61
CA ILE A 96 -13.73 1.53 15.91
C ILE A 96 -14.67 0.34 16.02
N GLY A 97 -15.42 0.05 14.97
CA GLY A 97 -16.40 -1.04 15.02
C GLY A 97 -15.87 -2.38 14.56
N GLY A 98 -14.60 -2.46 14.14
CA GLY A 98 -14.04 -3.70 13.62
C GLY A 98 -14.50 -4.06 12.23
N LEU A 99 -15.21 -3.17 11.56
CA LEU A 99 -15.87 -3.48 10.28
C LEU A 99 -15.16 -2.86 9.08
N GLY A 100 -14.00 -2.27 9.27
CA GLY A 100 -13.21 -1.70 8.18
C GLY A 100 -13.12 -0.19 8.25
N THR A 101 -12.26 0.37 7.41
CA THR A 101 -12.01 1.81 7.39
C THR A 101 -11.86 2.30 5.96
N VAL A 102 -12.06 3.61 5.79
CA VAL A 102 -11.57 4.35 4.63
C VAL A 102 -10.43 5.23 5.15
N PHE A 103 -9.29 5.18 4.49
CA PHE A 103 -8.13 5.94 4.94
C PHE A 103 -7.54 6.74 3.81
N LYS A 104 -6.70 7.71 4.15
CA LYS A 104 -5.83 8.34 3.17
C LYS A 104 -4.44 8.46 3.76
N THR A 105 -3.45 8.51 2.91
CA THR A 105 -2.07 8.66 3.34
C THR A 105 -1.44 9.82 2.59
N SER A 106 -0.54 10.52 3.27
CA SER A 106 0.20 11.55 2.56
C SER A 106 1.27 10.90 1.69
N PRO A 107 1.57 11.51 0.56
CA PRO A 107 2.60 10.95 -0.32
C PRO A 107 3.98 11.04 0.30
#